data_f1f11c328e1b4743085f822c43ce937f
#
_entry.id   f1f11c328e1b4743085f822c43ce937f
#
_cell.length_a   1.000
_cell.length_b   1.000
_cell.length_c   1.000
_cell.angle_alpha   90.00
_cell.angle_beta   90.00
_cell.angle_gamma   90.00
#
_symmetry.space_group_name_H-M   'P 1'
#
loop_
_entity.id
_entity.type
_entity.pdbx_description
1 polymer ?
#
loop_
_entity_poly.entity_id
_entity_poly.type
_entity_poly.pdbx_seq_one_letter_code
_entity_poly.pdbx_strand_id
1 'polypeptide(L)'
;MKKILSILSISLFFFILCSCGKKEITDTPVEETKENVHKDIQNNTEEDSVLAQIRPEETVTLDVYSQLSTYFGEQKGWYAKVLLDKFNVKLNFINDSTDDLYDRLAKSGDLGDIIIWGTDSDQYHSAIEDGLLLDWEKDGLLSTYGSYMKKNMVKALAKNKQNSGGRIYGFGYDVATEGGEEYGDFDYHPDIRWDLYEQIGMPEVTELEDYVDVLKQMKEICPKSDSGKETYGVSMFSDWDGDMVMYVKSTCTNFFGMDEFGVGLYDVSNGSFEGCLKEGGYYLRALKFYNDLYRNGLLDPESQTQGHDACLEDYRDGDAFFCIFGWMAAPEYNSVNHTADGKMMLPLAAKNQNTLVYGLNENGGNRLWTIGSQTEYPELVMAVINWLCTPEGCLTTEYGPKGIGWDYDLDKNACLLELGYRAKTGEAIELPEESDYSGVWADGIAQFNNSTWTLNSTNPESNGQTYNYAYWPNVLNKSVSTAEEHWRDANQVESSREYLSQFKYSISKPNTYTAATKSPKLNEKWGKVTEVIRNGSWDAIFAETEKEFESKVAAMRKLADAAGYADCAAWCEREARRRHASEE
;
A
#
# COMPACT_ATOMS: atom_id res chain seq x y z
N MET A 1 25.95 -16.86 -68.93
CA MET A 1 25.38 -16.11 -70.07
C MET A 1 24.05 -15.48 -69.61
N LYS A 2 23.93 -14.19 -69.84
CA LYS A 2 22.73 -13.31 -69.84
C LYS A 2 22.02 -13.15 -68.47
N LYS A 3 22.19 -12.04 -67.75
CA LYS A 3 21.73 -10.63 -67.96
C LYS A 3 20.23 -10.44 -67.58
N ILE A 4 20.05 -9.67 -66.48
CA ILE A 4 19.52 -8.29 -66.41
C ILE A 4 17.98 -8.28 -66.28
N LEU A 5 17.38 -7.72 -65.22
CA LEU A 5 17.11 -6.28 -65.10
C LEU A 5 16.63 -5.93 -63.66
N SER A 6 17.20 -4.87 -63.17
CA SER A 6 16.84 -4.16 -61.94
C SER A 6 15.53 -3.37 -62.10
N ILE A 7 14.77 -3.25 -61.04
CA ILE A 7 13.92 -2.05 -60.83
C ILE A 7 14.21 -1.54 -59.40
N LEU A 8 14.80 -0.34 -59.36
CA LEU A 8 14.98 0.51 -58.18
C LEU A 8 13.61 1.00 -57.70
N SER A 9 13.36 0.86 -56.42
CA SER A 9 12.32 1.67 -55.76
C SER A 9 12.98 2.44 -54.63
N ILE A 10 13.10 3.74 -54.85
CA ILE A 10 13.70 4.73 -53.94
C ILE A 10 12.64 5.02 -52.87
N SER A 11 12.91 4.64 -51.63
CA SER A 11 12.20 5.17 -50.46
C SER A 11 13.04 6.26 -49.80
N LEU A 12 12.49 7.43 -49.83
CA LEU A 12 13.05 8.70 -49.37
C LEU A 12 13.09 8.71 -47.82
N PHE A 13 14.27 8.64 -47.25
CA PHE A 13 14.49 8.93 -45.83
C PHE A 13 14.53 10.46 -45.64
N PHE A 14 13.54 10.98 -44.91
CA PHE A 14 13.59 12.35 -44.40
C PHE A 14 14.38 12.39 -43.08
N PHE A 15 15.58 12.82 -43.12
CA PHE A 15 16.30 13.33 -41.95
C PHE A 15 15.84 14.77 -41.71
N ILE A 16 15.19 15.00 -40.56
CA ILE A 16 14.98 16.37 -40.06
C ILE A 16 16.10 16.69 -39.08
N LEU A 17 17.05 17.46 -39.54
CA LEU A 17 18.01 18.15 -38.71
C LEU A 17 17.33 19.38 -38.07
N CYS A 18 17.21 19.40 -36.74
CA CYS A 18 16.85 20.61 -36.00
C CYS A 18 18.02 21.60 -36.03
N SER A 19 17.87 22.67 -36.81
CA SER A 19 18.71 23.86 -36.79
C SER A 19 18.07 24.91 -35.88
N CYS A 20 18.82 25.39 -34.89
CA CYS A 20 18.46 26.56 -34.08
C CYS A 20 18.35 27.81 -34.95
N GLY A 21 17.17 28.38 -35.01
CA GLY A 21 16.96 29.70 -35.63
C GLY A 21 16.04 30.55 -34.75
N LYS A 22 16.58 31.61 -34.17
CA LYS A 22 15.79 32.66 -33.50
C LYS A 22 14.78 33.25 -34.48
N LYS A 23 13.52 33.30 -34.04
CA LYS A 23 12.50 34.14 -34.67
C LYS A 23 11.79 34.98 -33.61
N GLU A 24 11.76 36.27 -33.90
CA GLU A 24 11.08 37.32 -33.14
C GLU A 24 9.56 37.06 -33.06
N ILE A 25 9.02 37.37 -31.90
CA ILE A 25 7.61 37.26 -31.56
C ILE A 25 6.90 38.54 -32.02
N THR A 26 5.88 38.38 -32.85
CA THR A 26 4.87 39.42 -33.04
C THR A 26 3.61 39.03 -32.30
N ASP A 27 3.20 39.90 -31.38
CA ASP A 27 2.00 39.81 -30.56
C ASP A 27 0.71 39.79 -31.39
N THR A 28 -0.16 38.86 -31.06
CA THR A 28 -1.61 39.03 -31.22
C THR A 28 -2.32 38.34 -30.02
N PRO A 29 -3.21 39.01 -29.30
CA PRO A 29 -3.76 38.48 -28.04
C PRO A 29 -4.90 37.51 -28.31
N VAL A 30 -4.86 36.36 -27.63
CA VAL A 30 -6.05 35.50 -27.40
C VAL A 30 -6.50 35.71 -25.97
N GLU A 31 -7.59 36.45 -25.81
CA GLU A 31 -8.38 36.49 -24.59
C GLU A 31 -9.25 35.23 -24.56
N GLU A 32 -8.99 34.34 -23.62
CA GLU A 32 -9.93 33.40 -22.99
C GLU A 32 -9.13 32.28 -22.28
N THR A 33 -8.59 32.57 -21.10
CA THR A 33 -8.20 31.58 -20.07
C THR A 33 -7.84 32.23 -18.73
N LYS A 34 -8.33 33.44 -18.46
CA LYS A 34 -7.95 34.16 -17.24
C LYS A 34 -8.76 33.82 -15.99
N GLU A 35 -9.88 33.11 -16.10
CA GLU A 35 -10.73 32.85 -14.91
C GLU A 35 -10.29 31.66 -14.05
N ASN A 36 -9.71 30.62 -14.62
CA ASN A 36 -9.27 29.45 -13.83
C ASN A 36 -7.89 29.65 -13.18
N VAL A 37 -6.95 30.24 -13.90
CA VAL A 37 -5.61 30.58 -13.36
C VAL A 37 -5.70 31.61 -12.21
N HIS A 38 -6.71 32.49 -12.22
CA HIS A 38 -6.91 33.46 -11.12
C HIS A 38 -7.50 32.85 -9.84
N LYS A 39 -8.26 31.74 -9.95
CA LYS A 39 -8.79 31.05 -8.77
C LYS A 39 -7.72 30.23 -8.04
N ASP A 40 -6.84 29.57 -8.76
CA ASP A 40 -5.77 28.77 -8.16
C ASP A 40 -4.68 29.67 -7.53
N ILE A 41 -4.36 30.79 -8.15
CA ILE A 41 -3.45 31.80 -7.58
C ILE A 41 -4.08 32.49 -6.34
N GLN A 42 -5.41 32.66 -6.30
CA GLN A 42 -6.08 33.23 -5.11
C GLN A 42 -6.14 32.25 -3.94
N ASN A 43 -6.31 30.93 -4.19
CA ASN A 43 -6.30 29.94 -3.12
C ASN A 43 -4.91 29.80 -2.49
N ASN A 44 -3.83 29.70 -3.27
CA ASN A 44 -2.47 29.66 -2.75
C ASN A 44 -2.10 30.92 -1.95
N THR A 45 -2.55 32.10 -2.35
CA THR A 45 -2.28 33.34 -1.63
C THR A 45 -3.07 33.47 -0.31
N GLU A 46 -4.24 32.86 -0.17
CA GLU A 46 -4.99 32.83 1.10
C GLU A 46 -4.37 31.84 2.09
N GLU A 47 -4.04 30.63 1.68
CA GLU A 47 -3.37 29.63 2.53
C GLU A 47 -1.99 30.10 2.98
N ASP A 48 -1.18 30.66 2.09
CA ASP A 48 0.12 31.26 2.42
C ASP A 48 -0.03 32.43 3.40
N SER A 49 -1.09 33.22 3.29
CA SER A 49 -1.35 34.33 4.20
C SER A 49 -1.78 33.86 5.60
N VAL A 50 -2.54 32.78 5.68
CA VAL A 50 -2.94 32.15 6.95
C VAL A 50 -1.73 31.48 7.61
N LEU A 51 -0.93 30.74 6.86
CA LEU A 51 0.29 30.11 7.37
C LEU A 51 1.28 31.16 7.91
N ALA A 52 1.47 32.27 7.21
CA ALA A 52 2.36 33.36 7.66
C ALA A 52 1.95 33.96 9.03
N GLN A 53 0.67 33.85 9.43
CA GLN A 53 0.20 34.35 10.72
C GLN A 53 0.47 33.40 11.89
N ILE A 54 0.53 32.09 11.61
CA ILE A 54 0.70 31.04 12.64
C ILE A 54 2.09 30.42 12.63
N ARG A 55 2.89 30.65 11.59
CA ARG A 55 4.25 30.13 11.51
C ARG A 55 5.09 30.71 12.64
N PRO A 56 5.65 29.87 13.53
CA PRO A 56 6.36 30.36 14.70
C PRO A 56 7.68 31.05 14.30
N GLU A 57 8.10 32.06 15.07
CA GLU A 57 9.40 32.73 14.89
C GLU A 57 10.56 31.79 15.27
N GLU A 58 10.42 31.06 16.38
CA GLU A 58 11.35 30.02 16.83
C GLU A 58 10.87 28.65 16.38
N THR A 59 11.79 27.74 16.08
CA THR A 59 11.46 26.38 15.67
C THR A 59 10.71 25.64 16.79
N VAL A 60 9.54 25.11 16.46
CA VAL A 60 8.72 24.30 17.35
C VAL A 60 8.93 22.81 17.06
N THR A 61 8.98 22.00 18.10
CA THR A 61 8.96 20.54 17.98
C THR A 61 7.55 20.06 18.28
N LEU A 62 6.97 19.28 17.34
CA LEU A 62 5.69 18.62 17.49
C LEU A 62 5.91 17.14 17.79
N ASP A 63 5.31 16.65 18.86
CA ASP A 63 5.35 15.26 19.25
C ASP A 63 4.32 14.43 18.44
N VAL A 64 4.80 13.35 17.82
CA VAL A 64 3.99 12.44 17.02
C VAL A 64 3.92 11.08 17.70
N TYR A 65 2.72 10.64 18.03
CA TYR A 65 2.45 9.25 18.41
C TYR A 65 1.79 8.52 17.23
N SER A 66 2.43 7.47 16.73
CA SER A 66 1.87 6.65 15.66
C SER A 66 1.87 5.17 16.05
N GLN A 67 0.69 4.55 16.10
CA GLN A 67 0.55 3.10 16.29
C GLN A 67 1.06 2.28 15.09
N LEU A 68 1.40 2.94 14.00
CA LEU A 68 1.85 2.32 12.74
C LEU A 68 3.35 2.47 12.52
N SER A 69 3.99 3.46 13.13
CA SER A 69 5.42 3.72 12.99
C SER A 69 6.23 2.94 14.03
N THR A 70 7.30 2.32 13.57
CA THR A 70 8.34 1.72 14.44
C THR A 70 9.47 2.69 14.73
N TYR A 71 9.44 3.89 14.12
CA TYR A 71 10.45 4.93 14.30
C TYR A 71 10.24 5.67 15.62
N PHE A 72 11.34 6.10 16.25
CA PHE A 72 11.34 6.95 17.43
C PHE A 72 12.46 7.98 17.36
N GLY A 73 12.21 9.16 17.93
CA GLY A 73 13.10 10.31 17.88
C GLY A 73 12.76 11.33 16.79
N GLU A 74 13.67 12.27 16.54
CA GLU A 74 13.45 13.39 15.62
C GLU A 74 13.50 12.92 14.16
N GLN A 75 12.49 13.29 13.35
CA GLN A 75 12.50 13.12 11.90
C GLN A 75 13.75 13.77 11.31
N LYS A 76 14.42 13.07 10.41
CA LYS A 76 15.69 13.50 9.81
C LYS A 76 15.60 13.75 8.32
N GLY A 77 16.70 14.18 7.73
CA GLY A 77 16.93 14.28 6.29
C GLY A 77 16.02 15.29 5.58
N TRP A 78 15.76 15.03 4.32
CA TRP A 78 15.07 15.97 3.44
C TRP A 78 13.64 16.30 3.90
N TYR A 79 12.91 15.35 4.48
CA TYR A 79 11.53 15.60 4.93
C TYR A 79 11.49 16.54 6.14
N ALA A 80 12.43 16.38 7.09
CA ALA A 80 12.58 17.31 8.19
C ALA A 80 12.89 18.72 7.68
N LYS A 81 13.75 18.85 6.64
CA LYS A 81 14.06 20.15 6.03
C LYS A 81 12.85 20.78 5.34
N VAL A 82 12.03 19.99 4.62
CA VAL A 82 10.78 20.47 4.01
C VAL A 82 9.85 21.07 5.06
N LEU A 83 9.65 20.37 6.19
CA LEU A 83 8.78 20.82 7.27
C LEU A 83 9.36 22.06 7.99
N LEU A 84 10.67 22.09 8.19
CA LEU A 84 11.35 23.24 8.76
C LEU A 84 11.19 24.49 7.88
N ASP A 85 11.43 24.36 6.58
CA ASP A 85 11.33 25.50 5.64
C ASP A 85 9.91 26.03 5.54
N LYS A 86 8.93 25.12 5.44
CA LYS A 86 7.53 25.50 5.24
C LYS A 86 6.86 26.02 6.51
N PHE A 87 7.03 25.28 7.62
CA PHE A 87 6.27 25.50 8.86
C PHE A 87 7.12 25.99 10.02
N ASN A 88 8.44 25.93 9.93
CA ASN A 88 9.39 26.10 11.04
C ASN A 88 9.13 25.10 12.18
N VAL A 89 8.83 23.84 11.82
CA VAL A 89 8.59 22.74 12.76
C VAL A 89 9.56 21.60 12.57
N LYS A 90 9.81 20.88 13.65
CA LYS A 90 10.42 19.56 13.71
C LYS A 90 9.38 18.56 14.20
N LEU A 91 9.47 17.31 13.75
CA LEU A 91 8.66 16.23 14.29
C LEU A 91 9.51 15.35 15.18
N ASN A 92 8.99 14.99 16.33
CA ASN A 92 9.60 14.05 17.26
C ASN A 92 8.64 12.87 17.48
N PHE A 93 9.00 11.68 17.00
CA PHE A 93 8.21 10.47 17.21
C PHE A 93 8.47 9.96 18.63
N ILE A 94 7.44 10.03 19.48
CA ILE A 94 7.49 9.63 20.88
C ILE A 94 7.24 8.12 21.07
N ASN A 95 7.20 7.36 19.98
CA ASN A 95 7.09 5.93 20.01
C ASN A 95 8.23 5.28 20.79
N ASP A 96 7.99 4.10 21.31
CA ASP A 96 9.01 3.20 21.87
C ASP A 96 8.66 1.73 21.52
N SER A 97 9.49 0.79 21.96
CA SER A 97 9.31 -0.64 21.69
C SER A 97 8.45 -1.37 22.74
N THR A 98 7.72 -0.63 23.59
CA THR A 98 6.92 -1.24 24.66
C THR A 98 5.45 -1.30 24.31
N ASP A 99 4.80 -2.41 24.63
CA ASP A 99 3.37 -2.65 24.36
C ASP A 99 2.43 -1.76 25.20
N ASP A 100 2.96 -1.11 26.26
CA ASP A 100 2.19 -0.27 27.18
C ASP A 100 2.28 1.24 26.90
N LEU A 101 2.87 1.63 25.79
CA LEU A 101 3.07 3.05 25.45
C LEU A 101 1.77 3.84 25.47
N TYR A 102 0.71 3.35 24.79
CA TYR A 102 -0.58 4.02 24.80
C TYR A 102 -1.13 4.21 26.23
N ASP A 103 -1.08 3.18 27.05
CA ASP A 103 -1.61 3.23 28.43
C ASP A 103 -0.84 4.26 29.29
N ARG A 104 0.47 4.39 29.08
CA ARG A 104 1.31 5.39 29.78
C ARG A 104 0.97 6.81 29.33
N LEU A 105 0.84 7.04 28.02
CA LEU A 105 0.48 8.33 27.45
C LEU A 105 -0.95 8.73 27.87
N ALA A 106 -1.92 7.84 27.72
CA ALA A 106 -3.31 8.09 28.11
C ALA A 106 -3.41 8.40 29.62
N LYS A 107 -2.66 7.69 30.46
CA LYS A 107 -2.59 7.95 31.90
C LYS A 107 -1.93 9.29 32.26
N SER A 108 -1.02 9.77 31.44
CA SER A 108 -0.43 11.12 31.63
C SER A 108 -1.40 12.24 31.25
N GLY A 109 -2.43 11.92 30.44
CA GLY A 109 -3.38 12.88 29.87
C GLY A 109 -2.90 13.55 28.59
N ASP A 110 -1.77 13.10 28.04
CA ASP A 110 -1.14 13.67 26.85
C ASP A 110 -0.67 12.57 25.91
N LEU A 111 -1.21 12.57 24.67
CA LEU A 111 -0.86 11.63 23.62
C LEU A 111 0.14 12.19 22.60
N GLY A 112 0.57 13.45 22.75
CA GLY A 112 1.33 14.21 21.77
C GLY A 112 0.48 15.15 20.92
N ASP A 113 1.09 15.79 19.92
CA ASP A 113 0.43 16.79 19.06
C ASP A 113 -0.31 16.13 17.88
N ILE A 114 0.34 15.20 17.18
CA ILE A 114 -0.23 14.42 16.07
C ILE A 114 -0.36 12.97 16.53
N ILE A 115 -1.57 12.42 16.46
CA ILE A 115 -1.81 11.03 16.84
C ILE A 115 -2.33 10.26 15.63
N ILE A 116 -1.68 9.12 15.32
CA ILE A 116 -2.03 8.21 14.24
C ILE A 116 -2.45 6.87 14.84
N TRP A 117 -3.71 6.51 14.61
CA TRP A 117 -4.29 5.26 15.10
C TRP A 117 -4.17 4.15 14.06
N GLY A 118 -3.79 2.96 14.50
CA GLY A 118 -3.71 1.78 13.64
C GLY A 118 -5.07 1.31 13.11
N THR A 119 -6.13 1.65 13.82
CA THR A 119 -7.52 1.41 13.39
C THR A 119 -8.50 2.25 14.22
N ASP A 120 -9.74 2.35 13.76
CA ASP A 120 -10.90 2.85 14.53
C ASP A 120 -11.24 1.84 15.64
N SER A 121 -10.58 1.99 16.79
CA SER A 121 -10.51 1.01 17.88
C SER A 121 -11.15 1.50 19.17
N ASP A 122 -11.32 0.58 20.13
CA ASP A 122 -11.76 0.92 21.49
C ASP A 122 -10.81 1.94 22.16
N GLN A 123 -9.50 1.90 21.87
CA GLN A 123 -8.55 2.89 22.38
C GLN A 123 -8.83 4.28 21.83
N TYR A 124 -9.11 4.39 20.53
CA TYR A 124 -9.48 5.67 19.90
C TYR A 124 -10.76 6.24 20.52
N HIS A 125 -11.79 5.42 20.69
CA HIS A 125 -13.05 5.87 21.31
C HIS A 125 -12.88 6.25 22.78
N SER A 126 -12.09 5.49 23.54
CA SER A 126 -11.75 5.85 24.93
C SER A 126 -11.00 7.18 25.01
N ALA A 127 -10.06 7.43 24.09
CA ALA A 127 -9.35 8.71 24.03
C ALA A 127 -10.27 9.90 23.75
N ILE A 128 -11.35 9.72 22.96
CA ILE A 128 -12.39 10.75 22.79
C ILE A 128 -13.17 10.96 24.09
N GLU A 129 -13.62 9.88 24.73
CA GLU A 129 -14.40 9.94 25.98
C GLU A 129 -13.61 10.58 27.13
N ASP A 130 -12.33 10.29 27.20
CA ASP A 130 -11.39 10.85 28.19
C ASP A 130 -10.92 12.28 27.85
N GLY A 131 -11.34 12.84 26.69
CA GLY A 131 -11.02 14.19 26.27
C GLY A 131 -9.55 14.38 25.86
N LEU A 132 -8.88 13.33 25.42
CA LEU A 132 -7.47 13.35 24.99
C LEU A 132 -7.29 13.83 23.54
N LEU A 133 -8.37 13.92 22.77
CA LEU A 133 -8.35 14.37 21.37
C LEU A 133 -9.05 15.71 21.20
N LEU A 134 -8.56 16.50 20.26
CA LEU A 134 -9.08 17.83 19.93
C LEU A 134 -10.26 17.71 18.98
N ASP A 135 -11.37 18.39 19.30
CA ASP A 135 -12.53 18.56 18.40
C ASP A 135 -12.17 19.59 17.31
N TRP A 136 -12.10 19.15 16.05
CA TRP A 136 -11.68 19.98 14.92
C TRP A 136 -12.69 21.05 14.50
N GLU A 137 -13.96 20.93 14.92
CA GLU A 137 -14.97 21.96 14.68
C GLU A 137 -14.93 23.08 15.73
N LYS A 138 -14.25 22.83 16.86
CA LYS A 138 -14.12 23.81 17.93
C LYS A 138 -13.32 25.03 17.46
N ASP A 139 -13.77 26.22 17.83
CA ASP A 139 -13.13 27.49 17.57
C ASP A 139 -12.79 27.77 16.09
N GLY A 140 -13.43 27.01 15.17
CA GLY A 140 -13.24 27.15 13.73
C GLY A 140 -11.92 26.55 13.20
N LEU A 141 -11.26 25.69 13.97
CA LEU A 141 -9.96 25.14 13.66
C LEU A 141 -9.90 24.51 12.25
N LEU A 142 -10.76 23.52 11.97
CA LEU A 142 -10.85 22.89 10.64
C LEU A 142 -11.21 23.89 9.53
N SER A 143 -12.10 24.85 9.81
CA SER A 143 -12.56 25.79 8.79
C SER A 143 -11.52 26.83 8.39
N THR A 144 -10.61 27.15 9.28
CA THR A 144 -9.61 28.20 9.08
C THR A 144 -8.28 27.62 8.63
N TYR A 145 -7.81 26.56 9.29
CA TYR A 145 -6.47 26.00 9.09
C TYR A 145 -6.47 24.63 8.39
N GLY A 146 -7.65 23.99 8.26
CA GLY A 146 -7.89 22.74 7.55
C GLY A 146 -8.74 22.91 6.27
N SER A 147 -8.63 24.06 5.60
CA SER A 147 -9.51 24.46 4.49
C SER A 147 -9.50 23.49 3.31
N TYR A 148 -8.34 22.96 2.96
CA TYR A 148 -8.20 21.98 1.89
C TYR A 148 -8.92 20.66 2.24
N MET A 149 -8.67 20.10 3.43
CA MET A 149 -9.36 18.90 3.92
C MET A 149 -10.88 19.11 3.97
N LYS A 150 -11.32 20.24 4.54
CA LYS A 150 -12.76 20.57 4.64
C LYS A 150 -13.44 20.59 3.28
N LYS A 151 -12.75 21.08 2.25
CA LYS A 151 -13.28 21.18 0.88
C LYS A 151 -13.26 19.84 0.14
N ASN A 152 -12.19 19.06 0.29
CA ASN A 152 -11.89 17.92 -0.59
C ASN A 152 -12.11 16.55 0.08
N MET A 153 -12.16 16.46 1.43
CA MET A 153 -12.36 15.20 2.17
C MET A 153 -13.72 15.13 2.87
N VAL A 154 -14.76 15.66 2.26
CA VAL A 154 -16.10 15.84 2.87
C VAL A 154 -16.66 14.52 3.42
N LYS A 155 -16.56 13.43 2.66
CA LYS A 155 -17.10 12.12 3.06
C LYS A 155 -16.26 11.47 4.18
N ALA A 156 -14.95 11.60 4.12
CA ALA A 156 -14.05 11.07 5.17
C ALA A 156 -14.28 11.78 6.51
N LEU A 157 -14.41 13.10 6.51
CA LEU A 157 -14.76 13.89 7.69
C LEU A 157 -16.16 13.54 8.21
N ALA A 158 -17.14 13.33 7.32
CA ALA A 158 -18.49 12.93 7.71
C ALA A 158 -18.53 11.53 8.33
N LYS A 159 -17.75 10.55 7.80
CA LYS A 159 -17.59 9.22 8.40
C LYS A 159 -17.01 9.33 9.81
N ASN A 160 -15.93 10.10 9.99
CA ASN A 160 -15.37 10.31 11.33
C ASN A 160 -16.39 10.93 12.28
N LYS A 161 -17.10 11.97 11.84
CA LYS A 161 -18.16 12.61 12.63
C LYS A 161 -19.25 11.63 13.06
N GLN A 162 -19.67 10.76 12.15
CA GLN A 162 -20.68 9.73 12.42
C GLN A 162 -20.20 8.73 13.47
N ASN A 163 -18.95 8.27 13.36
CA ASN A 163 -18.37 7.25 14.23
C ASN A 163 -17.92 7.82 15.59
N SER A 164 -17.71 9.12 15.69
CA SER A 164 -17.12 9.79 16.86
C SER A 164 -18.12 10.65 17.62
N GLY A 165 -19.35 10.18 17.78
CA GLY A 165 -20.36 10.83 18.64
C GLY A 165 -20.86 12.17 18.11
N GLY A 166 -20.80 12.41 16.79
CA GLY A 166 -21.31 13.61 16.13
C GLY A 166 -20.34 14.79 16.07
N ARG A 167 -19.05 14.58 16.37
CA ARG A 167 -17.96 15.55 16.27
C ARG A 167 -16.84 15.04 15.38
N ILE A 168 -16.04 15.96 14.82
CA ILE A 168 -14.88 15.62 13.98
C ILE A 168 -13.63 15.68 14.85
N TYR A 169 -12.97 14.52 15.00
CA TYR A 169 -11.67 14.40 15.66
C TYR A 169 -10.54 14.06 14.69
N GLY A 170 -10.89 13.75 13.42
CA GLY A 170 -9.91 13.36 12.43
C GLY A 170 -10.51 12.90 11.11
N PHE A 171 -9.76 12.12 10.36
CA PHE A 171 -10.20 11.44 9.14
C PHE A 171 -9.45 10.12 8.95
N GLY A 172 -10.00 9.23 8.13
CA GLY A 172 -9.39 7.97 7.77
C GLY A 172 -8.34 8.10 6.66
N TYR A 173 -7.36 7.21 6.63
CA TYR A 173 -6.33 7.13 5.59
C TYR A 173 -6.89 6.71 4.22
N ASP A 174 -6.07 6.75 3.18
CA ASP A 174 -6.41 6.31 1.81
C ASP A 174 -7.74 6.87 1.32
N VAL A 175 -7.95 8.17 1.54
CA VAL A 175 -9.14 8.84 1.01
C VAL A 175 -9.03 8.91 -0.50
N ALA A 176 -10.10 8.60 -1.21
CA ALA A 176 -10.17 8.79 -2.66
C ALA A 176 -10.78 10.15 -3.03
N THR A 177 -10.30 10.73 -4.11
CA THR A 177 -10.88 11.97 -4.69
C THR A 177 -12.18 11.70 -5.43
N GLU A 178 -12.34 10.48 -5.91
CA GLU A 178 -13.55 9.93 -6.52
C GLU A 178 -13.89 8.59 -5.87
N GLY A 179 -15.14 8.18 -5.97
CA GLY A 179 -15.61 6.92 -5.40
C GLY A 179 -16.44 6.13 -6.41
N GLY A 180 -16.84 4.94 -6.00
CA GLY A 180 -17.74 4.09 -6.75
C GLY A 180 -17.10 2.82 -7.28
N GLU A 181 -17.37 2.50 -8.56
CA GLU A 181 -16.93 1.24 -9.18
C GLU A 181 -15.47 1.27 -9.66
N GLU A 182 -14.80 2.43 -9.58
CA GLU A 182 -13.38 2.52 -9.88
C GLU A 182 -12.59 1.75 -8.82
N TYR A 183 -11.65 0.92 -9.26
CA TYR A 183 -10.80 0.17 -8.36
C TYR A 183 -9.45 0.87 -8.14
N GLY A 184 -8.83 0.61 -6.99
CA GLY A 184 -7.47 1.02 -6.68
C GLY A 184 -6.42 0.30 -7.51
N ASP A 185 -5.55 -0.45 -6.85
CA ASP A 185 -4.55 -1.27 -7.54
C ASP A 185 -4.75 -2.75 -7.22
N PHE A 186 -4.08 -3.61 -7.97
CA PHE A 186 -4.01 -5.03 -7.69
C PHE A 186 -2.94 -5.29 -6.63
N ASP A 187 -3.17 -4.86 -5.37
CA ASP A 187 -2.24 -5.06 -4.26
C ASP A 187 -1.92 -6.54 -4.01
N TYR A 188 -2.91 -7.39 -4.29
CA TYR A 188 -2.79 -8.83 -4.20
C TYR A 188 -2.70 -9.42 -5.60
N HIS A 189 -1.48 -9.78 -6.00
CA HIS A 189 -1.24 -10.57 -7.21
C HIS A 189 0.02 -11.40 -7.03
N PRO A 190 0.08 -12.59 -7.67
CA PRO A 190 1.27 -13.40 -7.60
C PRO A 190 2.33 -12.89 -8.56
N ASP A 191 3.55 -12.71 -8.03
CA ASP A 191 4.75 -12.49 -8.82
C ASP A 191 5.61 -13.76 -8.84
N ILE A 192 6.25 -14.01 -9.97
CA ILE A 192 7.14 -15.13 -10.17
C ILE A 192 8.45 -14.67 -10.82
N ARG A 193 9.54 -15.38 -10.57
CA ARG A 193 10.80 -15.23 -11.31
C ARG A 193 10.57 -15.53 -12.79
N TRP A 194 10.27 -14.47 -13.55
CA TRP A 194 9.89 -14.60 -14.96
C TRP A 194 10.98 -15.23 -15.82
N ASP A 195 12.24 -14.89 -15.57
CA ASP A 195 13.39 -15.44 -16.25
C ASP A 195 13.50 -16.98 -16.12
N LEU A 196 13.16 -17.54 -14.96
CA LEU A 196 13.10 -18.98 -14.74
C LEU A 196 11.84 -19.61 -15.34
N TYR A 197 10.70 -18.91 -15.23
CA TYR A 197 9.43 -19.36 -15.82
C TYR A 197 9.52 -19.44 -17.35
N GLU A 198 10.18 -18.48 -17.98
CA GLU A 198 10.47 -18.51 -19.43
C GLU A 198 11.37 -19.69 -19.81
N GLN A 199 12.42 -19.95 -19.03
CA GLN A 199 13.34 -21.07 -19.27
C GLN A 199 12.68 -22.44 -19.20
N ILE A 200 11.66 -22.65 -18.37
CA ILE A 200 10.89 -23.90 -18.32
C ILE A 200 9.79 -23.98 -19.39
N GLY A 201 9.68 -22.97 -20.28
CA GLY A 201 8.76 -22.97 -21.41
C GLY A 201 7.37 -22.44 -21.11
N MET A 202 7.21 -21.66 -20.04
CA MET A 202 5.96 -20.98 -19.66
C MET A 202 4.75 -21.92 -19.61
N PRO A 203 4.77 -22.98 -18.78
CA PRO A 203 3.65 -23.90 -18.65
C PRO A 203 2.40 -23.17 -18.18
N GLU A 204 1.25 -23.54 -18.74
CA GLU A 204 -0.02 -22.94 -18.40
C GLU A 204 -0.36 -23.11 -16.92
N VAL A 205 -0.76 -22.02 -16.26
CA VAL A 205 -1.26 -22.00 -14.87
C VAL A 205 -2.77 -21.71 -14.91
N THR A 206 -3.58 -22.65 -14.48
CA THR A 206 -5.04 -22.53 -14.50
C THR A 206 -5.62 -22.32 -13.11
N GLU A 207 -5.13 -23.07 -12.13
CA GLU A 207 -5.57 -23.03 -10.74
C GLU A 207 -4.38 -22.73 -9.80
N LEU A 208 -4.68 -22.42 -8.54
CA LEU A 208 -3.67 -22.18 -7.49
C LEU A 208 -2.69 -23.34 -7.36
N GLU A 209 -3.18 -24.58 -7.45
CA GLU A 209 -2.39 -25.79 -7.26
C GLU A 209 -1.35 -26.02 -8.37
N ASP A 210 -1.56 -25.49 -9.57
CA ASP A 210 -0.64 -25.66 -10.71
C ASP A 210 0.73 -25.00 -10.46
N TYR A 211 0.78 -23.96 -9.59
CA TYR A 211 2.06 -23.35 -9.22
C TYR A 211 3.02 -24.33 -8.56
N VAL A 212 2.54 -25.38 -7.89
CA VAL A 212 3.41 -26.40 -7.28
C VAL A 212 4.30 -27.07 -8.33
N ASP A 213 3.73 -27.47 -9.47
CA ASP A 213 4.49 -28.12 -10.54
C ASP A 213 5.38 -27.13 -11.31
N VAL A 214 4.95 -25.88 -11.45
CA VAL A 214 5.78 -24.80 -12.03
C VAL A 214 7.01 -24.55 -11.16
N LEU A 215 6.83 -24.34 -9.86
CA LEU A 215 7.92 -24.07 -8.92
C LEU A 215 8.89 -25.25 -8.77
N LYS A 216 8.40 -26.49 -8.89
CA LYS A 216 9.30 -27.69 -8.95
C LYS A 216 10.23 -27.62 -10.15
N GLN A 217 9.70 -27.36 -11.33
CA GLN A 217 10.50 -27.25 -12.55
C GLN A 217 11.51 -26.09 -12.45
N MET A 218 11.11 -24.96 -11.87
CA MET A 218 12.01 -23.82 -11.64
C MET A 218 13.13 -24.19 -10.65
N LYS A 219 12.82 -24.88 -9.55
CA LYS A 219 13.84 -25.36 -8.59
C LYS A 219 14.79 -26.35 -9.21
N GLU A 220 14.34 -27.22 -10.12
CA GLU A 220 15.20 -28.19 -10.84
C GLU A 220 16.27 -27.48 -11.68
N ILE A 221 15.95 -26.37 -12.33
CA ILE A 221 16.90 -25.59 -13.15
C ILE A 221 17.71 -24.58 -12.35
N CYS A 222 17.20 -24.13 -11.19
CA CYS A 222 17.84 -23.16 -10.30
C CYS A 222 17.84 -23.68 -8.85
N PRO A 223 18.59 -24.75 -8.53
CA PRO A 223 18.59 -25.33 -7.18
C PRO A 223 19.33 -24.49 -6.15
N LYS A 224 20.09 -23.48 -6.60
CA LYS A 224 20.81 -22.53 -5.77
C LYS A 224 20.68 -21.13 -6.33
N SER A 225 20.52 -20.16 -5.45
CA SER A 225 20.51 -18.74 -5.80
C SER A 225 21.92 -18.22 -6.16
N ASP A 226 21.99 -16.96 -6.54
CA ASP A 226 23.27 -16.27 -6.82
C ASP A 226 24.14 -16.15 -5.55
N SER A 227 23.51 -16.15 -4.36
CA SER A 227 24.21 -16.20 -3.06
C SER A 227 24.81 -17.59 -2.75
N GLY A 228 24.40 -18.64 -3.48
CA GLY A 228 24.81 -20.04 -3.30
C GLY A 228 23.98 -20.80 -2.26
N LYS A 229 22.95 -20.18 -1.67
CA LYS A 229 22.00 -20.83 -0.79
C LYS A 229 21.06 -21.77 -1.56
N GLU A 230 20.39 -22.68 -0.87
CA GLU A 230 19.32 -23.48 -1.44
C GLU A 230 18.13 -22.59 -1.80
N THR A 231 17.46 -22.89 -2.91
CA THR A 231 16.29 -22.12 -3.36
C THR A 231 14.99 -22.81 -2.98
N TYR A 232 13.96 -21.99 -2.81
CA TYR A 232 12.59 -22.41 -2.51
C TYR A 232 11.61 -21.78 -3.50
N GLY A 233 10.43 -22.37 -3.61
CA GLY A 233 9.33 -21.72 -4.33
C GLY A 233 8.85 -20.48 -3.57
N VAL A 234 8.67 -20.59 -2.26
CA VAL A 234 8.11 -19.56 -1.38
C VAL A 234 8.92 -19.46 -0.09
N SER A 235 9.17 -18.24 0.37
CA SER A 235 9.56 -17.90 1.74
C SER A 235 8.46 -17.10 2.40
N MET A 236 8.19 -17.33 3.69
CA MET A 236 7.12 -16.70 4.46
C MET A 236 7.63 -16.24 5.82
N PHE A 237 6.81 -15.47 6.54
CA PHE A 237 7.04 -15.06 7.93
C PHE A 237 5.71 -14.98 8.70
N SER A 238 5.76 -14.98 10.03
CA SER A 238 4.58 -15.00 10.91
C SER A 238 4.30 -13.70 11.66
N ASP A 239 5.20 -12.69 11.60
CA ASP A 239 5.09 -11.47 12.41
C ASP A 239 3.77 -10.72 12.23
N TRP A 240 3.15 -10.81 11.07
CA TRP A 240 1.89 -10.11 10.75
C TRP A 240 0.67 -11.03 10.73
N ASP A 241 0.77 -12.22 11.30
CA ASP A 241 -0.40 -13.06 11.49
C ASP A 241 -1.40 -12.35 12.42
N GLY A 242 -2.61 -12.16 11.93
CA GLY A 242 -3.72 -11.58 12.69
C GLY A 242 -4.58 -12.66 13.35
N ASP A 243 -5.87 -12.66 13.05
CA ASP A 243 -6.80 -13.70 13.52
C ASP A 243 -6.55 -15.05 12.81
N MET A 244 -5.89 -15.05 11.66
CA MET A 244 -5.52 -16.21 10.83
C MET A 244 -4.08 -16.03 10.34
N VAL A 245 -3.48 -17.09 9.77
CA VAL A 245 -2.16 -17.00 9.12
C VAL A 245 -2.25 -16.07 7.90
N MET A 246 -1.41 -15.05 7.88
CA MET A 246 -1.45 -13.97 6.88
C MET A 246 -1.40 -14.51 5.44
N TYR A 247 -0.43 -15.34 5.11
CA TYR A 247 -0.28 -15.86 3.75
C TYR A 247 -1.49 -16.70 3.31
N VAL A 248 -2.06 -17.49 4.20
CA VAL A 248 -3.21 -18.36 3.87
C VAL A 248 -4.45 -17.53 3.58
N LYS A 249 -4.79 -16.56 4.43
CA LYS A 249 -5.96 -15.67 4.21
C LYS A 249 -5.77 -14.79 2.98
N SER A 250 -4.54 -14.26 2.76
CA SER A 250 -4.24 -13.41 1.60
C SER A 250 -4.22 -14.19 0.28
N THR A 251 -3.92 -15.48 0.31
CA THR A 251 -4.15 -16.35 -0.86
C THR A 251 -5.63 -16.42 -1.21
N CYS A 252 -6.53 -16.40 -0.22
CA CYS A 252 -7.97 -16.35 -0.50
C CYS A 252 -8.39 -15.02 -1.13
N THR A 253 -7.76 -13.92 -0.74
CA THR A 253 -7.96 -12.61 -1.34
C THR A 253 -7.46 -12.57 -2.78
N ASN A 254 -6.28 -13.12 -3.01
CA ASN A 254 -5.64 -13.11 -4.31
C ASN A 254 -6.34 -14.04 -5.33
N PHE A 255 -6.73 -15.25 -4.92
CA PHE A 255 -7.20 -16.27 -5.86
C PHE A 255 -8.70 -16.50 -5.88
N PHE A 256 -9.42 -16.13 -4.80
CA PHE A 256 -10.85 -16.48 -4.68
C PHE A 256 -11.78 -15.27 -4.49
N GLY A 257 -11.26 -14.05 -4.49
CA GLY A 257 -12.04 -12.81 -4.36
C GLY A 257 -12.68 -12.65 -2.97
N MET A 258 -12.06 -13.22 -1.95
CA MET A 258 -12.55 -13.23 -0.58
C MET A 258 -11.75 -12.24 0.27
N ASP A 259 -12.43 -11.38 1.02
CA ASP A 259 -11.78 -10.47 1.95
C ASP A 259 -11.58 -11.11 3.32
N GLU A 260 -10.52 -10.71 4.04
CA GLU A 260 -10.33 -11.11 5.43
C GLU A 260 -11.45 -10.56 6.31
N PHE A 261 -12.02 -11.40 7.18
CA PHE A 261 -13.07 -10.95 8.08
C PHE A 261 -13.09 -11.73 9.41
N GLY A 262 -12.30 -11.26 10.36
CA GLY A 262 -12.18 -11.90 11.66
C GLY A 262 -11.71 -13.36 11.58
N VAL A 263 -12.51 -14.31 12.08
CA VAL A 263 -12.16 -15.74 12.04
C VAL A 263 -12.64 -16.44 10.76
N GLY A 264 -12.62 -15.73 9.64
CA GLY A 264 -13.04 -16.27 8.34
C GLY A 264 -12.90 -15.24 7.22
N LEU A 265 -13.70 -15.41 6.19
CA LEU A 265 -13.64 -14.69 4.92
C LEU A 265 -14.99 -14.04 4.61
N TYR A 266 -14.96 -12.88 3.97
CA TYR A 266 -16.12 -12.15 3.47
C TYR A 266 -16.15 -12.22 1.95
N ASP A 267 -17.24 -12.71 1.39
CA ASP A 267 -17.47 -12.70 -0.04
C ASP A 267 -18.01 -11.33 -0.46
N VAL A 268 -17.17 -10.52 -1.08
CA VAL A 268 -17.52 -9.15 -1.49
C VAL A 268 -18.60 -9.10 -2.57
N SER A 269 -18.85 -10.22 -3.27
CA SER A 269 -19.84 -10.29 -4.34
C SER A 269 -21.28 -10.38 -3.83
N ASN A 270 -21.49 -10.89 -2.61
CA ASN A 270 -22.81 -11.16 -2.06
C ASN A 270 -22.97 -10.90 -0.54
N GLY A 271 -21.90 -10.43 0.11
CA GLY A 271 -21.92 -10.11 1.55
C GLY A 271 -21.95 -11.31 2.50
N SER A 272 -21.71 -12.53 2.00
CA SER A 272 -21.72 -13.72 2.84
C SER A 272 -20.42 -13.91 3.62
N PHE A 273 -20.52 -14.54 4.80
CA PHE A 273 -19.38 -14.92 5.62
C PHE A 273 -19.08 -16.41 5.46
N GLU A 274 -17.82 -16.74 5.23
CA GLU A 274 -17.30 -18.11 5.26
C GLU A 274 -16.31 -18.27 6.43
N GLY A 275 -16.65 -19.10 7.43
CA GLY A 275 -15.71 -19.39 8.51
C GLY A 275 -14.45 -20.12 8.01
N CYS A 276 -13.26 -19.74 8.50
CA CYS A 276 -11.99 -20.29 8.03
C CYS A 276 -11.84 -21.81 8.21
N LEU A 277 -12.55 -22.40 9.17
CA LEU A 277 -12.53 -23.83 9.44
C LEU A 277 -13.63 -24.62 8.71
N LYS A 278 -14.35 -24.00 7.77
CA LYS A 278 -15.37 -24.68 6.97
C LYS A 278 -14.74 -25.80 6.13
N GLU A 279 -15.36 -26.98 6.13
CA GLU A 279 -14.91 -28.11 5.31
C GLU A 279 -15.07 -27.80 3.81
N GLY A 280 -14.02 -28.00 3.03
CA GLY A 280 -13.98 -27.63 1.62
C GLY A 280 -14.00 -26.13 1.37
N GLY A 281 -13.82 -25.29 2.41
CA GLY A 281 -13.75 -23.84 2.28
C GLY A 281 -12.41 -23.34 1.74
N TYR A 282 -12.41 -22.09 1.32
CA TYR A 282 -11.25 -21.48 0.65
C TYR A 282 -10.01 -21.39 1.54
N TYR A 283 -10.16 -21.07 2.83
CA TYR A 283 -9.02 -21.03 3.75
C TYR A 283 -8.31 -22.37 3.86
N LEU A 284 -9.06 -23.48 3.99
CA LEU A 284 -8.47 -24.82 4.07
C LEU A 284 -7.88 -25.27 2.72
N ARG A 285 -8.42 -24.79 1.59
CA ARG A 285 -7.81 -25.02 0.26
C ARG A 285 -6.46 -24.31 0.14
N ALA A 286 -6.41 -23.02 0.52
CA ALA A 286 -5.16 -22.26 0.54
C ALA A 286 -4.14 -22.85 1.55
N LEU A 287 -4.60 -23.29 2.72
CA LEU A 287 -3.75 -23.98 3.70
C LEU A 287 -3.13 -25.26 3.13
N LYS A 288 -3.92 -26.02 2.37
CA LYS A 288 -3.44 -27.23 1.70
C LYS A 288 -2.38 -26.93 0.64
N PHE A 289 -2.52 -25.84 -0.11
CA PHE A 289 -1.52 -25.41 -1.08
C PHE A 289 -0.15 -25.18 -0.43
N TYR A 290 -0.08 -24.51 0.72
CA TYR A 290 1.19 -24.32 1.43
C TYR A 290 1.77 -25.62 1.98
N ASN A 291 0.91 -26.56 2.44
CA ASN A 291 1.38 -27.90 2.80
C ASN A 291 1.93 -28.65 1.59
N ASP A 292 1.32 -28.52 0.41
CA ASP A 292 1.82 -29.14 -0.80
C ASP A 292 3.17 -28.55 -1.23
N LEU A 293 3.36 -27.23 -1.08
CA LEU A 293 4.67 -26.61 -1.27
C LEU A 293 5.71 -27.20 -0.30
N TYR A 294 5.40 -27.29 0.98
CA TYR A 294 6.30 -27.87 1.98
C TYR A 294 6.67 -29.32 1.65
N ARG A 295 5.69 -30.17 1.38
CA ARG A 295 5.88 -31.58 1.07
C ARG A 295 6.69 -31.84 -0.22
N ASN A 296 6.74 -30.86 -1.10
CA ASN A 296 7.55 -30.89 -2.32
C ASN A 296 8.91 -30.18 -2.16
N GLY A 297 9.26 -29.73 -0.94
CA GLY A 297 10.52 -29.03 -0.67
C GLY A 297 10.58 -27.65 -1.32
N LEU A 298 9.41 -27.01 -1.53
CA LEU A 298 9.27 -25.70 -2.17
C LEU A 298 8.98 -24.56 -1.18
N LEU A 299 8.66 -24.89 0.06
CA LEU A 299 8.50 -23.91 1.13
C LEU A 299 9.79 -23.86 1.95
N ASP A 300 10.29 -22.65 2.21
CA ASP A 300 11.39 -22.43 3.12
C ASP A 300 11.03 -22.93 4.53
N PRO A 301 11.85 -23.85 5.10
CA PRO A 301 11.58 -24.45 6.41
C PRO A 301 11.64 -23.44 7.56
N GLU A 302 12.27 -22.29 7.41
CA GLU A 302 12.34 -21.24 8.42
C GLU A 302 11.11 -20.30 8.43
N SER A 303 10.20 -20.44 7.48
CA SER A 303 9.02 -19.57 7.27
C SER A 303 8.15 -19.34 8.51
N GLN A 304 8.07 -20.28 9.45
CA GLN A 304 7.31 -20.10 10.69
C GLN A 304 8.07 -19.31 11.76
N THR A 305 9.40 -19.32 11.72
CA THR A 305 10.26 -18.84 12.80
C THR A 305 11.06 -17.60 12.45
N GLN A 306 11.19 -17.31 11.16
CA GLN A 306 11.84 -16.09 10.70
C GLN A 306 10.88 -14.88 10.76
N GLY A 307 11.47 -13.68 10.88
CA GLY A 307 10.74 -12.42 10.82
C GLY A 307 10.65 -11.87 9.38
N HIS A 308 9.91 -10.79 9.24
CA HIS A 308 9.69 -10.09 7.97
C HIS A 308 10.99 -9.75 7.24
N ASP A 309 11.97 -9.15 7.94
CA ASP A 309 13.22 -8.69 7.31
C ASP A 309 14.05 -9.84 6.74
N ALA A 310 14.09 -10.99 7.42
CA ALA A 310 14.77 -12.18 6.94
C ALA A 310 14.08 -12.77 5.68
N CYS A 311 12.75 -12.78 5.66
CA CYS A 311 11.97 -13.17 4.49
C CYS A 311 12.24 -12.25 3.28
N LEU A 312 12.34 -10.93 3.50
CA LEU A 312 12.71 -9.98 2.42
C LEU A 312 14.14 -10.23 1.91
N GLU A 313 15.08 -10.59 2.80
CA GLU A 313 16.44 -10.96 2.39
C GLU A 313 16.45 -12.19 1.48
N ASP A 314 15.62 -13.21 1.76
CA ASP A 314 15.49 -14.39 0.88
C ASP A 314 15.02 -14.02 -0.53
N TYR A 315 14.06 -13.09 -0.64
CA TYR A 315 13.63 -12.59 -1.96
C TYR A 315 14.74 -11.77 -2.62
N ARG A 316 15.39 -10.88 -1.89
CA ARG A 316 16.48 -10.02 -2.39
C ARG A 316 17.64 -10.84 -2.93
N ASP A 317 18.00 -11.94 -2.25
CA ASP A 317 19.07 -12.87 -2.62
C ASP A 317 18.65 -13.85 -3.73
N GLY A 318 17.36 -13.88 -4.10
CA GLY A 318 16.81 -14.79 -5.08
C GLY A 318 16.65 -16.24 -4.57
N ASP A 319 16.59 -16.43 -3.26
CA ASP A 319 16.40 -17.72 -2.60
C ASP A 319 14.95 -18.21 -2.74
N ALA A 320 13.98 -17.32 -3.02
CA ALA A 320 12.58 -17.64 -3.28
C ALA A 320 12.09 -17.12 -4.65
N PHE A 321 11.19 -17.86 -5.30
CA PHE A 321 10.79 -17.62 -6.70
C PHE A 321 9.40 -17.03 -6.88
N PHE A 322 8.52 -17.14 -5.90
CA PHE A 322 7.11 -16.81 -6.00
C PHE A 322 6.61 -16.13 -4.73
N CYS A 323 5.85 -15.07 -4.90
CA CYS A 323 5.19 -14.36 -3.82
C CYS A 323 3.78 -13.97 -4.23
N ILE A 324 2.83 -14.06 -3.31
CA ILE A 324 1.43 -13.65 -3.55
C ILE A 324 1.22 -12.14 -3.34
N PHE A 325 2.25 -11.41 -2.93
CA PHE A 325 2.19 -9.98 -2.66
C PHE A 325 3.05 -9.21 -3.66
N GLY A 326 2.45 -8.61 -4.67
CA GLY A 326 3.17 -7.83 -5.69
C GLY A 326 3.94 -6.64 -5.12
N TRP A 327 3.51 -6.10 -3.97
CA TRP A 327 4.18 -5.01 -3.27
C TRP A 327 5.39 -5.45 -2.43
N MET A 328 5.62 -6.76 -2.22
CA MET A 328 6.63 -7.26 -1.29
C MET A 328 7.89 -7.79 -1.99
N ALA A 329 7.78 -8.90 -2.73
CA ALA A 329 8.96 -9.60 -3.24
C ALA A 329 9.57 -8.96 -4.51
N ALA A 330 8.74 -8.50 -5.44
CA ALA A 330 9.23 -7.88 -6.66
C ALA A 330 10.05 -6.61 -6.41
N PRO A 331 9.66 -5.67 -5.53
CA PRO A 331 10.50 -4.52 -5.20
C PRO A 331 11.86 -4.89 -4.60
N GLU A 332 11.93 -5.96 -3.82
CA GLU A 332 13.20 -6.43 -3.22
C GLU A 332 14.10 -7.13 -4.25
N TYR A 333 13.52 -7.98 -5.08
CA TYR A 333 14.29 -8.74 -6.07
C TYR A 333 14.70 -7.92 -7.29
N ASN A 334 13.82 -7.05 -7.82
CA ASN A 334 14.02 -6.31 -9.07
C ASN A 334 15.04 -5.16 -8.94
N SER A 335 16.16 -5.44 -8.29
CA SER A 335 17.27 -4.51 -8.16
C SER A 335 17.89 -4.16 -9.51
N VAL A 336 18.63 -3.04 -9.58
CA VAL A 336 19.35 -2.62 -10.79
C VAL A 336 20.25 -3.74 -11.33
N ASN A 337 20.90 -4.50 -10.45
CA ASN A 337 21.79 -5.59 -10.87
C ASN A 337 21.00 -6.77 -11.47
N HIS A 338 19.93 -7.21 -10.81
CA HIS A 338 19.11 -8.31 -11.32
C HIS A 338 18.46 -7.95 -12.66
N THR A 339 17.90 -6.74 -12.76
CA THR A 339 17.25 -6.29 -14.00
C THR A 339 18.25 -6.13 -15.16
N ALA A 340 19.48 -5.68 -14.89
CA ALA A 340 20.55 -5.62 -15.88
C ALA A 340 20.97 -7.02 -16.37
N ASP A 341 20.88 -8.02 -15.50
CA ASP A 341 21.13 -9.43 -15.85
C ASP A 341 19.91 -10.12 -16.51
N GLY A 342 18.83 -9.40 -16.76
CA GLY A 342 17.58 -9.94 -17.33
C GLY A 342 16.79 -10.82 -16.38
N LYS A 343 16.95 -10.62 -15.08
CA LYS A 343 16.24 -11.36 -14.02
C LYS A 343 15.21 -10.45 -13.36
N MET A 344 13.96 -10.89 -13.31
CA MET A 344 12.89 -10.14 -12.64
C MET A 344 11.82 -11.03 -12.06
N MET A 345 11.19 -10.58 -10.99
CA MET A 345 9.87 -11.04 -10.55
C MET A 345 8.78 -10.19 -11.21
N LEU A 346 7.86 -10.85 -11.90
CA LEU A 346 6.79 -10.20 -12.66
C LEU A 346 5.47 -10.97 -12.45
N PRO A 347 4.31 -10.31 -12.63
CA PRO A 347 3.02 -10.93 -12.41
C PRO A 347 2.78 -12.17 -13.29
N LEU A 348 2.29 -13.23 -12.65
CA LEU A 348 1.78 -14.42 -13.32
C LEU A 348 0.47 -14.85 -12.67
N ALA A 349 -0.66 -14.54 -13.28
CA ALA A 349 -1.98 -14.88 -12.79
C ALA A 349 -2.45 -16.25 -13.31
N ALA A 350 -3.13 -17.02 -12.47
CA ALA A 350 -3.80 -18.24 -12.90
C ALA A 350 -5.08 -17.91 -13.68
N LYS A 351 -5.43 -18.69 -14.72
CA LYS A 351 -6.58 -18.42 -15.59
C LYS A 351 -7.91 -18.32 -14.84
N ASN A 352 -8.10 -19.14 -13.81
CA ASN A 352 -9.31 -19.15 -13.00
C ASN A 352 -9.20 -18.32 -11.72
N GLN A 353 -8.15 -17.50 -11.58
CA GLN A 353 -7.97 -16.57 -10.48
C GLN A 353 -9.12 -15.56 -10.45
N ASN A 354 -9.53 -15.17 -9.25
CA ASN A 354 -10.45 -14.08 -8.99
C ASN A 354 -9.84 -13.19 -7.90
N THR A 355 -9.11 -12.18 -8.31
CA THR A 355 -8.42 -11.30 -7.36
C THR A 355 -9.40 -10.32 -6.72
N LEU A 356 -9.32 -10.13 -5.42
CA LEU A 356 -9.99 -9.03 -4.75
C LEU A 356 -9.21 -7.74 -4.97
N VAL A 357 -9.92 -6.71 -5.36
CA VAL A 357 -9.40 -5.34 -5.49
C VAL A 357 -10.23 -4.42 -4.62
N TYR A 358 -9.59 -3.53 -3.86
CA TYR A 358 -10.32 -2.54 -3.07
C TYR A 358 -10.74 -1.38 -3.96
N GLY A 359 -12.03 -1.05 -3.93
CA GLY A 359 -12.58 0.11 -4.64
C GLY A 359 -12.12 1.43 -4.02
N LEU A 360 -12.02 2.47 -4.83
CA LEU A 360 -11.70 3.81 -4.37
C LEU A 360 -12.75 4.31 -3.38
N ASN A 361 -12.33 4.68 -2.18
CA ASN A 361 -13.21 5.01 -1.07
C ASN A 361 -13.07 6.46 -0.60
N GLU A 362 -13.99 7.32 -1.01
CA GLU A 362 -14.06 8.73 -0.56
C GLU A 362 -14.26 8.88 0.97
N ASN A 363 -14.71 7.81 1.65
CA ASN A 363 -14.87 7.82 3.10
C ASN A 363 -13.55 7.56 3.85
N GLY A 364 -12.50 7.17 3.15
CA GLY A 364 -11.22 6.73 3.75
C GLY A 364 -11.31 5.40 4.50
N GLY A 365 -10.18 4.87 4.87
CA GLY A 365 -10.06 3.63 5.66
C GLY A 365 -10.27 3.87 7.16
N ASN A 366 -9.78 2.94 7.97
CA ASN A 366 -9.99 2.95 9.43
C ASN A 366 -8.73 3.31 10.24
N ARG A 367 -7.57 3.51 9.61
CA ARG A 367 -6.42 4.16 10.25
C ARG A 367 -6.70 5.66 10.30
N LEU A 368 -6.48 6.30 11.46
CA LEU A 368 -7.00 7.65 11.66
C LEU A 368 -5.87 8.65 11.94
N TRP A 369 -6.01 9.84 11.38
CA TRP A 369 -5.23 11.03 11.72
C TRP A 369 -6.01 11.88 12.71
N THR A 370 -5.42 12.23 13.86
CA THR A 370 -6.05 13.05 14.89
C THR A 370 -5.05 14.03 15.51
N ILE A 371 -5.57 14.98 16.31
CA ILE A 371 -4.78 15.97 17.03
C ILE A 371 -5.01 15.80 18.53
N GLY A 372 -3.94 15.83 19.31
CA GLY A 372 -4.01 15.74 20.77
C GLY A 372 -4.60 17.00 21.40
N SER A 373 -5.38 16.81 22.47
CA SER A 373 -6.05 17.92 23.14
C SER A 373 -5.12 18.83 23.94
N GLN A 374 -3.91 18.35 24.25
CA GLN A 374 -2.91 19.09 25.04
C GLN A 374 -1.91 19.87 24.19
N THR A 375 -2.01 19.81 22.85
CA THR A 375 -1.12 20.57 21.97
C THR A 375 -1.17 22.07 22.28
N GLU A 376 0.00 22.69 22.37
CA GLU A 376 0.14 24.15 22.52
C GLU A 376 -0.03 24.89 21.17
N TYR A 377 -0.05 24.14 20.04
CA TYR A 377 -0.01 24.68 18.67
C TYR A 377 -1.12 24.11 17.76
N PRO A 378 -2.40 24.12 18.19
CA PRO A 378 -3.47 23.44 17.44
C PRO A 378 -3.64 23.94 16.01
N GLU A 379 -3.49 25.26 15.77
CA GLU A 379 -3.59 25.87 14.45
C GLU A 379 -2.45 25.39 13.53
N LEU A 380 -1.23 25.33 14.06
CA LEU A 380 -0.04 24.91 13.33
C LEU A 380 -0.10 23.41 13.00
N VAL A 381 -0.50 22.57 13.95
CA VAL A 381 -0.71 21.13 13.74
C VAL A 381 -1.77 20.89 12.67
N MET A 382 -2.89 21.60 12.74
CA MET A 382 -3.95 21.53 11.72
C MET A 382 -3.42 21.94 10.34
N ALA A 383 -2.63 23.01 10.25
CA ALA A 383 -2.05 23.46 8.97
C ALA A 383 -1.05 22.45 8.39
N VAL A 384 -0.25 21.79 9.24
CA VAL A 384 0.65 20.70 8.81
C VAL A 384 -0.16 19.54 8.22
N ILE A 385 -1.18 19.06 8.94
CA ILE A 385 -2.03 17.95 8.45
C ILE A 385 -2.78 18.37 7.17
N ASN A 386 -3.27 19.60 7.12
CA ASN A 386 -3.92 20.14 5.92
C ASN A 386 -3.00 20.13 4.70
N TRP A 387 -1.74 20.54 4.87
CA TRP A 387 -0.76 20.49 3.80
C TRP A 387 -0.44 19.05 3.35
N LEU A 388 -0.33 18.09 4.28
CA LEU A 388 -0.17 16.67 3.92
C LEU A 388 -1.30 16.17 3.02
N CYS A 389 -2.47 16.76 3.11
CA CYS A 389 -3.64 16.44 2.28
C CYS A 389 -3.66 17.21 0.95
N THR A 390 -2.82 18.22 0.74
CA THR A 390 -2.70 18.86 -0.59
C THR A 390 -1.96 17.94 -1.57
N PRO A 391 -2.13 18.11 -2.90
CA PRO A 391 -1.35 17.38 -3.88
C PRO A 391 0.17 17.53 -3.67
N GLU A 392 0.65 18.74 -3.38
CA GLU A 392 2.07 18.99 -3.08
C GLU A 392 2.52 18.20 -1.85
N GLY A 393 1.76 18.22 -0.75
CA GLY A 393 2.10 17.51 0.48
C GLY A 393 2.12 16.00 0.28
N CYS A 394 1.09 15.46 -0.41
CA CYS A 394 1.00 14.04 -0.74
C CYS A 394 2.19 13.60 -1.61
N LEU A 395 2.42 14.27 -2.74
CA LEU A 395 3.51 13.92 -3.66
C LEU A 395 4.90 14.09 -3.02
N THR A 396 5.07 15.12 -2.16
CA THR A 396 6.34 15.32 -1.44
C THR A 396 6.58 14.20 -0.43
N THR A 397 5.54 13.79 0.31
CA THR A 397 5.67 12.68 1.27
C THR A 397 6.05 11.38 0.57
N GLU A 398 5.50 11.13 -0.62
CA GLU A 398 5.69 9.88 -1.37
C GLU A 398 6.97 9.87 -2.23
N TYR A 399 7.32 11.00 -2.86
CA TYR A 399 8.31 11.02 -3.94
C TYR A 399 9.48 11.97 -3.68
N GLY A 400 9.59 12.52 -2.48
CA GLY A 400 10.68 13.41 -2.11
C GLY A 400 10.38 14.89 -2.34
N PRO A 401 11.38 15.77 -2.13
CA PRO A 401 11.20 17.21 -2.30
C PRO A 401 10.80 17.56 -3.74
N LYS A 402 9.85 18.48 -3.89
CA LYS A 402 9.50 19.04 -5.20
C LYS A 402 10.72 19.68 -5.87
N GLY A 403 10.89 19.46 -7.17
CA GLY A 403 12.05 19.90 -7.94
C GLY A 403 13.28 18.98 -7.80
N ILE A 404 13.24 17.97 -6.92
CA ILE A 404 14.30 16.98 -6.70
C ILE A 404 13.79 15.56 -6.98
N GLY A 405 12.73 15.13 -6.30
CA GLY A 405 12.13 13.81 -6.47
C GLY A 405 11.04 13.79 -7.53
N TRP A 406 10.24 14.83 -7.57
CA TRP A 406 9.13 15.01 -8.49
C TRP A 406 8.90 16.49 -8.83
N ASP A 407 8.18 16.76 -9.91
CA ASP A 407 7.68 18.09 -10.26
C ASP A 407 6.52 17.98 -11.26
N TYR A 408 5.90 19.09 -11.61
CA TYR A 408 4.98 19.17 -12.74
C TYR A 408 5.74 19.62 -14.01
N ASP A 409 5.42 19.02 -15.15
CA ASP A 409 5.89 19.49 -16.45
C ASP A 409 5.13 20.75 -16.92
N LEU A 410 5.47 21.24 -18.13
CA LEU A 410 4.84 22.44 -18.70
C LEU A 410 3.34 22.24 -19.00
N ASP A 411 2.90 21.01 -19.17
CA ASP A 411 1.51 20.64 -19.42
C ASP A 411 0.78 20.28 -18.12
N LYS A 412 1.40 20.52 -16.96
CA LYS A 412 0.90 20.18 -15.61
C LYS A 412 0.73 18.67 -15.36
N ASN A 413 1.47 17.83 -16.05
CA ASN A 413 1.54 16.43 -15.66
C ASN A 413 2.54 16.25 -14.52
N ALA A 414 2.19 15.47 -13.51
CA ALA A 414 3.14 15.06 -12.50
C ALA A 414 4.22 14.17 -13.14
N CYS A 415 5.47 14.44 -12.82
CA CYS A 415 6.63 13.74 -13.35
C CYS A 415 7.55 13.31 -12.22
N LEU A 416 7.94 12.05 -12.23
CA LEU A 416 9.02 11.58 -11.36
C LEU A 416 10.35 12.00 -11.96
N LEU A 417 11.14 12.77 -11.21
CA LEU A 417 12.46 13.20 -11.64
C LEU A 417 13.47 12.06 -11.47
N GLU A 418 14.66 12.21 -12.04
CA GLU A 418 15.65 11.14 -12.07
C GLU A 418 16.01 10.59 -10.68
N LEU A 419 16.22 11.46 -9.69
CA LEU A 419 16.52 11.02 -8.32
C LEU A 419 15.33 10.31 -7.66
N GLY A 420 14.12 10.81 -7.86
CA GLY A 420 12.90 10.17 -7.37
C GLY A 420 12.69 8.79 -8.00
N TYR A 421 12.93 8.66 -9.31
CA TYR A 421 12.85 7.38 -9.99
C TYR A 421 13.86 6.36 -9.43
N ARG A 422 15.13 6.75 -9.31
CA ARG A 422 16.18 5.91 -8.75
C ARG A 422 15.88 5.50 -7.30
N ALA A 423 15.31 6.42 -6.50
CA ALA A 423 14.86 6.11 -5.15
C ALA A 423 13.75 5.05 -5.11
N LYS A 424 12.76 5.16 -6.02
CA LYS A 424 11.66 4.19 -6.11
C LYS A 424 12.09 2.83 -6.70
N THR A 425 13.22 2.77 -7.39
CA THR A 425 13.82 1.51 -7.86
C THR A 425 14.82 0.90 -6.87
N GLY A 426 14.85 1.39 -5.61
CA GLY A 426 15.66 0.83 -4.52
C GLY A 426 17.14 1.19 -4.58
N GLU A 427 17.53 2.18 -5.41
CA GLU A 427 18.92 2.62 -5.46
C GLU A 427 19.28 3.44 -4.21
N ALA A 428 20.43 3.16 -3.63
CA ALA A 428 20.99 4.00 -2.56
C ALA A 428 21.45 5.35 -3.13
N ILE A 429 20.83 6.45 -2.68
CA ILE A 429 21.05 7.78 -3.24
C ILE A 429 21.54 8.73 -2.16
N GLU A 430 22.58 9.49 -2.48
CA GLU A 430 22.93 10.70 -1.77
C GLU A 430 22.35 11.91 -2.53
N LEU A 431 21.74 12.82 -1.79
CA LEU A 431 21.21 14.06 -2.35
C LEU A 431 22.37 14.97 -2.79
N PRO A 432 22.22 15.71 -3.90
CA PRO A 432 23.27 16.61 -4.40
C PRO A 432 23.65 17.66 -3.35
N GLU A 433 24.96 17.89 -3.17
CA GLU A 433 25.48 18.92 -2.23
C GLU A 433 25.02 20.34 -2.57
N GLU A 434 24.79 20.62 -3.85
CA GLU A 434 24.26 21.90 -4.35
C GLU A 434 22.76 22.09 -4.17
N SER A 435 22.03 21.04 -3.77
CA SER A 435 20.62 21.16 -3.38
C SER A 435 20.50 21.74 -1.98
N ASP A 436 19.36 22.36 -1.66
CA ASP A 436 19.06 22.79 -0.29
C ASP A 436 18.87 21.61 0.68
N TYR A 437 18.90 20.39 0.14
CA TYR A 437 18.77 19.13 0.88
C TYR A 437 20.10 18.38 0.85
N SER A 438 20.42 17.66 1.91
CA SER A 438 21.65 16.89 2.02
C SER A 438 21.44 15.55 2.73
N GLY A 439 22.39 14.64 2.55
CA GLY A 439 22.41 13.33 3.17
C GLY A 439 21.80 12.23 2.30
N VAL A 440 21.65 11.05 2.90
CA VAL A 440 21.11 9.88 2.23
C VAL A 440 19.59 10.02 2.07
N TRP A 441 19.08 9.71 0.88
CA TRP A 441 17.63 9.79 0.59
C TRP A 441 16.79 9.00 1.60
N ALA A 442 17.20 7.77 1.90
CA ALA A 442 16.47 6.88 2.81
C ALA A 442 16.30 7.46 4.22
N ASP A 443 17.28 8.26 4.70
CA ASP A 443 17.20 8.90 6.04
C ASP A 443 16.13 9.99 6.09
N GLY A 444 15.69 10.50 4.94
CA GLY A 444 14.71 11.56 4.83
C GLY A 444 13.27 11.11 4.57
N ILE A 445 13.00 9.81 4.52
CA ILE A 445 11.63 9.31 4.29
C ILE A 445 10.73 9.68 5.48
N ALA A 446 9.50 10.09 5.19
CA ALA A 446 8.49 10.42 6.20
C ALA A 446 8.16 9.21 7.08
N GLN A 447 8.17 9.39 8.39
CA GLN A 447 8.06 8.30 9.36
C GLN A 447 6.65 8.09 9.94
N PHE A 448 5.63 8.74 9.40
CA PHE A 448 4.23 8.58 9.87
C PHE A 448 3.70 7.14 9.69
N ASN A 449 4.14 6.46 8.64
CA ASN A 449 3.63 5.16 8.19
C ASN A 449 2.11 5.15 7.98
N ASN A 450 1.57 6.26 7.49
CA ASN A 450 0.15 6.41 7.18
C ASN A 450 -0.02 7.42 6.03
N SER A 451 -0.91 7.11 5.09
CA SER A 451 -1.24 7.98 3.96
C SER A 451 -2.35 8.98 4.31
N THR A 452 -2.57 9.93 3.42
CA THR A 452 -3.75 10.81 3.41
C THR A 452 -4.68 10.41 2.27
N TRP A 453 -4.22 10.51 1.02
CA TRP A 453 -4.94 10.06 -0.17
C TRP A 453 -4.48 8.66 -0.58
N THR A 454 -5.38 7.88 -1.18
CA THR A 454 -4.95 6.71 -1.94
C THR A 454 -4.22 7.15 -3.20
N LEU A 455 -3.07 6.55 -3.47
CA LEU A 455 -2.24 6.92 -4.62
C LEU A 455 -2.93 6.67 -5.97
N ASN A 456 -3.92 5.79 -5.99
CA ASN A 456 -4.65 5.43 -7.21
C ASN A 456 -5.80 6.38 -7.56
N SER A 457 -6.13 7.34 -6.70
CA SER A 457 -7.11 8.38 -7.03
C SER A 457 -6.49 9.52 -7.84
N THR A 458 -7.35 10.26 -8.53
CA THR A 458 -6.95 11.35 -9.41
C THR A 458 -6.34 12.52 -8.63
N ASN A 459 -5.16 12.97 -9.05
CA ASN A 459 -4.57 14.21 -8.58
C ASN A 459 -5.27 15.41 -9.26
N PRO A 460 -5.97 16.27 -8.52
CA PRO A 460 -6.74 17.36 -9.11
C PRO A 460 -5.87 18.45 -9.77
N GLU A 461 -4.57 18.47 -9.49
CA GLU A 461 -3.61 19.42 -10.08
C GLU A 461 -2.87 18.85 -11.31
N SER A 462 -3.12 17.59 -11.66
CA SER A 462 -2.41 16.90 -12.75
C SER A 462 -3.42 16.31 -13.73
N ASN A 463 -3.49 16.78 -14.92
CA ASN A 463 -4.32 16.43 -16.09
C ASN A 463 -4.96 15.01 -16.11
N GLY A 464 -5.71 14.64 -15.06
CA GLY A 464 -6.36 13.34 -14.92
C GLY A 464 -5.40 12.19 -14.54
N GLN A 465 -4.13 12.48 -14.22
CA GLN A 465 -3.23 11.47 -13.67
C GLN A 465 -3.61 11.15 -12.22
N THR A 466 -3.33 9.92 -11.80
CA THR A 466 -3.40 9.54 -10.40
C THR A 466 -2.17 10.04 -9.64
N TYR A 467 -2.21 9.97 -8.29
CA TYR A 467 -1.01 10.20 -7.48
C TYR A 467 0.05 9.12 -7.67
N ASN A 468 -0.29 7.94 -8.22
CA ASN A 468 0.62 6.82 -8.39
C ASN A 468 1.58 7.02 -9.57
N TYR A 469 2.87 7.19 -9.25
CA TYR A 469 3.93 7.41 -10.24
C TYR A 469 4.04 6.30 -11.29
N ALA A 470 3.68 5.07 -10.93
CA ALA A 470 3.78 3.92 -11.83
C ALA A 470 2.94 4.07 -13.11
N TYR A 471 1.93 4.94 -13.08
CA TYR A 471 1.04 5.23 -14.23
C TYR A 471 1.37 6.55 -14.92
N TRP A 472 2.41 7.27 -14.49
CA TRP A 472 2.76 8.53 -15.14
C TRP A 472 3.48 8.29 -16.47
N PRO A 473 3.15 9.07 -17.54
CA PRO A 473 3.72 8.85 -18.86
C PRO A 473 5.25 8.88 -18.89
N ASN A 474 5.89 9.72 -18.08
CA ASN A 474 7.34 9.80 -18.05
C ASN A 474 8.01 8.58 -17.39
N VAL A 475 7.26 7.79 -16.62
CA VAL A 475 7.71 6.51 -16.05
C VAL A 475 7.40 5.36 -17.00
N LEU A 476 6.17 5.28 -17.52
CA LEU A 476 5.77 4.25 -18.50
C LEU A 476 6.61 4.26 -19.78
N ASN A 477 7.10 5.45 -20.21
CA ASN A 477 7.96 5.61 -21.39
C ASN A 477 9.45 5.37 -21.10
N LYS A 478 9.84 5.06 -19.86
CA LYS A 478 11.25 4.70 -19.58
C LYS A 478 11.58 3.35 -20.22
N SER A 479 12.87 3.19 -20.55
CA SER A 479 13.37 1.90 -21.02
C SER A 479 13.16 0.83 -19.96
N VAL A 480 12.45 -0.22 -20.32
CA VAL A 480 12.22 -1.39 -19.47
C VAL A 480 13.40 -2.37 -19.59
N SER A 481 13.54 -3.26 -18.60
CA SER A 481 14.54 -4.33 -18.68
C SER A 481 14.16 -5.36 -19.76
N THR A 482 15.15 -6.13 -20.23
CA THR A 482 14.89 -7.20 -21.21
C THR A 482 13.87 -8.22 -20.70
N ALA A 483 13.87 -8.54 -19.41
CA ALA A 483 12.91 -9.47 -18.83
C ALA A 483 11.49 -8.88 -18.85
N GLU A 484 11.32 -7.60 -18.52
CA GLU A 484 10.03 -6.93 -18.57
C GLU A 484 9.54 -6.76 -20.03
N GLU A 485 10.44 -6.44 -20.98
CA GLU A 485 10.12 -6.36 -22.41
C GLU A 485 9.57 -7.72 -22.90
N HIS A 486 10.27 -8.83 -22.61
CA HIS A 486 9.79 -10.16 -22.97
C HIS A 486 8.45 -10.51 -22.30
N TRP A 487 8.24 -10.11 -21.04
CA TRP A 487 6.98 -10.34 -20.34
C TRP A 487 5.83 -9.54 -20.98
N ARG A 488 6.05 -8.27 -21.32
CA ARG A 488 5.07 -7.42 -22.01
C ARG A 488 4.71 -8.00 -23.37
N ASP A 489 5.70 -8.40 -24.14
CA ASP A 489 5.51 -9.02 -25.46
C ASP A 489 4.75 -10.36 -25.37
N ALA A 490 5.11 -11.22 -24.43
CA ALA A 490 4.48 -12.52 -24.24
C ALA A 490 2.98 -12.38 -23.85
N ASN A 491 2.65 -11.34 -23.08
CA ASN A 491 1.29 -11.09 -22.58
C ASN A 491 0.54 -10.03 -23.40
N GLN A 492 1.18 -9.34 -24.35
CA GLN A 492 0.63 -8.27 -25.18
C GLN A 492 0.03 -7.11 -24.35
N VAL A 493 0.80 -6.61 -23.39
CA VAL A 493 0.40 -5.56 -22.44
C VAL A 493 1.51 -4.52 -22.28
N GLU A 494 1.13 -3.32 -21.83
CA GLU A 494 2.05 -2.22 -21.53
C GLU A 494 2.38 -2.12 -20.02
N SER A 495 1.57 -2.74 -19.14
CA SER A 495 1.74 -2.66 -17.69
C SER A 495 1.18 -3.87 -16.94
N SER A 496 1.64 -4.06 -15.69
CA SER A 496 1.09 -5.08 -14.78
C SER A 496 -0.40 -4.90 -14.54
N ARG A 497 -0.88 -3.67 -14.42
CA ARG A 497 -2.31 -3.37 -14.25
C ARG A 497 -3.13 -3.82 -15.46
N GLU A 498 -2.66 -3.53 -16.68
CA GLU A 498 -3.30 -3.99 -17.89
C GLU A 498 -3.34 -5.53 -17.96
N TYR A 499 -2.23 -6.19 -17.63
CA TYR A 499 -2.16 -7.64 -17.56
C TYR A 499 -3.17 -8.23 -16.58
N LEU A 500 -3.18 -7.75 -15.34
CA LEU A 500 -4.05 -8.27 -14.29
C LEU A 500 -5.53 -8.00 -14.56
N SER A 501 -5.85 -6.88 -15.23
CA SER A 501 -7.23 -6.55 -15.62
C SER A 501 -7.84 -7.47 -16.69
N GLN A 502 -7.01 -8.28 -17.37
CA GLN A 502 -7.49 -9.30 -18.32
C GLN A 502 -8.11 -10.53 -17.60
N PHE A 503 -7.82 -10.70 -16.30
CA PHE A 503 -8.34 -11.80 -15.49
C PHE A 503 -9.58 -11.36 -14.72
N LYS A 504 -10.27 -12.34 -14.13
CA LYS A 504 -11.41 -12.05 -13.26
C LYS A 504 -10.92 -11.40 -11.97
N TYR A 505 -11.60 -10.32 -11.57
CA TYR A 505 -11.42 -9.70 -10.26
C TYR A 505 -12.77 -9.32 -9.65
N SER A 506 -12.81 -9.15 -8.34
CA SER A 506 -13.97 -8.71 -7.57
C SER A 506 -13.62 -7.41 -6.85
N ILE A 507 -14.51 -6.42 -6.91
CA ILE A 507 -14.28 -5.12 -6.27
C ILE A 507 -14.95 -5.11 -4.89
N SER A 508 -14.16 -4.88 -3.83
CA SER A 508 -14.67 -4.53 -2.52
C SER A 508 -15.17 -3.08 -2.55
N LYS A 509 -16.49 -2.91 -2.43
CA LYS A 509 -17.11 -1.58 -2.57
C LYS A 509 -16.73 -0.64 -1.43
N PRO A 510 -16.65 0.68 -1.71
CA PRO A 510 -16.54 1.69 -0.68
C PRO A 510 -17.65 1.55 0.38
N ASN A 511 -17.30 1.67 1.65
CA ASN A 511 -18.27 1.56 2.73
C ASN A 511 -17.88 2.42 3.94
N THR A 512 -18.81 2.62 4.83
CA THR A 512 -18.62 3.32 6.10
C THR A 512 -18.58 2.36 7.30
N TYR A 513 -18.43 1.07 7.03
CA TYR A 513 -18.48 0.03 8.05
C TYR A 513 -17.35 0.17 9.06
N THR A 514 -17.71 0.09 10.32
CA THR A 514 -16.81 -0.11 11.46
C THR A 514 -17.35 -1.26 12.31
N ALA A 515 -16.49 -2.18 12.70
CA ALA A 515 -16.86 -3.35 13.47
C ALA A 515 -17.43 -2.96 14.85
N ALA A 516 -18.47 -3.66 15.31
CA ALA A 516 -18.99 -3.44 16.65
C ALA A 516 -17.99 -3.92 17.70
N THR A 517 -17.95 -3.23 18.85
CA THR A 517 -17.17 -3.65 20.01
C THR A 517 -17.58 -5.05 20.47
N LYS A 518 -16.61 -5.93 20.62
CA LYS A 518 -16.81 -7.27 21.16
C LYS A 518 -17.02 -7.20 22.69
N SER A 519 -17.95 -7.98 23.22
CA SER A 519 -18.09 -8.10 24.67
C SER A 519 -16.82 -8.69 25.31
N PRO A 520 -16.50 -8.40 26.58
CA PRO A 520 -15.34 -8.97 27.27
C PRO A 520 -15.27 -10.51 27.20
N LYS A 521 -16.44 -11.17 27.33
CA LYS A 521 -16.54 -12.63 27.21
C LYS A 521 -16.23 -13.13 25.79
N LEU A 522 -16.61 -12.37 24.75
CA LEU A 522 -16.30 -12.72 23.38
C LEU A 522 -14.82 -12.48 23.08
N ASN A 523 -14.24 -11.39 23.59
CA ASN A 523 -12.80 -11.11 23.44
C ASN A 523 -11.93 -12.21 24.06
N GLU A 524 -12.30 -12.74 25.24
CA GLU A 524 -11.58 -13.87 25.84
C GLU A 524 -11.63 -15.13 24.96
N LYS A 525 -12.79 -15.43 24.36
CA LYS A 525 -12.91 -16.55 23.41
C LYS A 525 -12.12 -16.28 22.14
N TRP A 526 -12.20 -15.05 21.65
CA TRP A 526 -11.54 -14.63 20.42
C TRP A 526 -10.03 -14.89 20.46
N GLY A 527 -9.35 -14.43 21.51
CA GLY A 527 -7.92 -14.67 21.68
C GLY A 527 -7.55 -16.16 21.69
N LYS A 528 -8.34 -17.01 22.38
CA LYS A 528 -8.10 -18.45 22.40
C LYS A 528 -8.34 -19.12 21.04
N VAL A 529 -9.39 -18.68 20.34
CA VAL A 529 -9.77 -19.23 19.03
C VAL A 529 -8.73 -18.87 17.98
N THR A 530 -8.30 -17.61 17.92
CA THR A 530 -7.32 -17.15 16.95
C THR A 530 -5.94 -17.74 17.17
N GLU A 531 -5.53 -17.93 18.44
CA GLU A 531 -4.30 -18.67 18.78
C GLU A 531 -4.35 -20.12 18.26
N VAL A 532 -5.48 -20.81 18.46
CA VAL A 532 -5.66 -22.19 17.95
C VAL A 532 -5.62 -22.23 16.43
N ILE A 533 -6.26 -21.27 15.75
CA ILE A 533 -6.27 -21.20 14.28
C ILE A 533 -4.85 -20.95 13.75
N ARG A 534 -4.12 -19.96 14.27
CA ARG A 534 -2.75 -19.68 13.81
C ARG A 534 -1.82 -20.87 14.03
N ASN A 535 -1.72 -21.35 15.27
CA ASN A 535 -0.82 -22.45 15.60
C ASN A 535 -1.19 -23.73 14.84
N GLY A 536 -2.49 -24.06 14.76
CA GLY A 536 -2.96 -25.23 14.03
C GLY A 536 -2.76 -25.13 12.51
N SER A 537 -2.82 -23.92 11.95
CA SER A 537 -2.54 -23.68 10.52
C SER A 537 -1.05 -23.87 10.22
N TRP A 538 -0.15 -23.29 11.04
CA TRP A 538 1.29 -23.53 10.88
C TRP A 538 1.65 -25.01 11.07
N ASP A 539 1.09 -25.67 12.09
CA ASP A 539 1.25 -27.12 12.28
C ASP A 539 0.80 -27.94 11.05
N ALA A 540 -0.29 -27.51 10.39
CA ALA A 540 -0.79 -28.20 9.21
C ALA A 540 0.09 -27.91 7.97
N ILE A 541 0.59 -26.67 7.79
CA ILE A 541 1.52 -26.33 6.70
C ILE A 541 2.75 -27.26 6.74
N PHE A 542 3.33 -27.49 7.91
CA PHE A 542 4.54 -28.31 8.08
C PHE A 542 4.27 -29.81 8.29
N ALA A 543 3.06 -30.29 8.01
CA ALA A 543 2.77 -31.72 8.03
C ALA A 543 3.50 -32.46 6.89
N GLU A 544 4.19 -33.56 7.24
CA GLU A 544 5.02 -34.32 6.30
C GLU A 544 4.22 -35.19 5.33
N THR A 545 2.98 -35.53 5.70
CA THR A 545 2.12 -36.42 4.90
C THR A 545 0.70 -35.87 4.81
N GLU A 546 -0.04 -36.26 3.77
CA GLU A 546 -1.47 -35.94 3.60
C GLU A 546 -2.28 -36.31 4.83
N LYS A 547 -2.08 -37.54 5.34
CA LYS A 547 -2.79 -38.02 6.52
C LYS A 547 -2.48 -37.20 7.77
N GLU A 548 -1.25 -36.73 7.90
CA GLU A 548 -0.86 -35.86 9.00
C GLU A 548 -1.51 -34.49 8.85
N PHE A 549 -1.52 -33.90 7.66
CA PHE A 549 -2.24 -32.65 7.36
C PHE A 549 -3.72 -32.76 7.76
N GLU A 550 -4.41 -33.80 7.29
CA GLU A 550 -5.82 -34.03 7.65
C GLU A 550 -6.02 -34.15 9.18
N SER A 551 -5.10 -34.85 9.86
CA SER A 551 -5.13 -35.03 11.31
C SER A 551 -4.92 -33.72 12.05
N LYS A 552 -3.97 -32.84 11.59
CA LYS A 552 -3.70 -31.52 12.17
C LYS A 552 -4.92 -30.59 11.98
N VAL A 553 -5.49 -30.57 10.78
CA VAL A 553 -6.71 -29.78 10.50
C VAL A 553 -7.88 -30.26 11.37
N ALA A 554 -8.08 -31.56 11.52
CA ALA A 554 -9.13 -32.09 12.38
C ALA A 554 -8.92 -31.74 13.86
N ALA A 555 -7.67 -31.76 14.34
CA ALA A 555 -7.31 -31.36 15.70
C ALA A 555 -7.54 -29.86 15.91
N MET A 556 -7.13 -29.00 14.98
CA MET A 556 -7.36 -27.55 15.01
C MET A 556 -8.85 -27.23 15.10
N ARG A 557 -9.69 -27.86 14.26
CA ARG A 557 -11.15 -27.69 14.29
C ARG A 557 -11.73 -28.04 15.66
N LYS A 558 -11.36 -29.20 16.20
CA LYS A 558 -11.83 -29.66 17.51
C LYS A 558 -11.41 -28.71 18.65
N LEU A 559 -10.19 -28.21 18.64
CA LEU A 559 -9.68 -27.28 19.64
C LEU A 559 -10.36 -25.91 19.53
N ALA A 560 -10.55 -25.39 18.32
CA ALA A 560 -11.24 -24.13 18.07
C ALA A 560 -12.71 -24.21 18.52
N ASP A 561 -13.41 -25.30 18.23
CA ASP A 561 -14.78 -25.52 18.71
C ASP A 561 -14.84 -25.51 20.25
N ALA A 562 -13.91 -26.19 20.91
CA ALA A 562 -13.81 -26.20 22.36
C ALA A 562 -13.48 -24.82 22.96
N ALA A 563 -12.74 -23.97 22.24
CA ALA A 563 -12.40 -22.59 22.60
C ALA A 563 -13.56 -21.60 22.38
N GLY A 564 -14.59 -21.98 21.60
CA GLY A 564 -15.78 -21.17 21.33
C GLY A 564 -15.87 -20.57 19.94
N TYR A 565 -15.28 -21.21 18.94
CA TYR A 565 -15.28 -20.78 17.53
C TYR A 565 -16.67 -20.42 17.00
N ALA A 566 -17.70 -21.21 17.36
CA ALA A 566 -19.08 -20.93 16.94
C ALA A 566 -19.59 -19.54 17.36
N ASP A 567 -19.20 -19.05 18.54
CA ASP A 567 -19.60 -17.71 19.00
C ASP A 567 -18.85 -16.60 18.23
N CYS A 568 -17.57 -16.81 17.93
CA CYS A 568 -16.76 -15.89 17.13
C CYS A 568 -17.28 -15.82 15.69
N ALA A 569 -17.53 -16.97 15.05
CA ALA A 569 -18.09 -17.05 13.71
C ALA A 569 -19.48 -16.42 13.61
N ALA A 570 -20.35 -16.64 14.60
CA ALA A 570 -21.68 -16.01 14.65
C ALA A 570 -21.60 -14.47 14.80
N TRP A 571 -20.58 -13.95 15.49
CA TRP A 571 -20.33 -12.51 15.53
C TRP A 571 -19.88 -11.99 14.15
N CYS A 572 -18.92 -12.66 13.51
CA CYS A 572 -18.46 -12.31 12.15
C CYS A 572 -19.63 -12.32 11.15
N GLU A 573 -20.50 -13.31 11.21
CA GLU A 573 -21.67 -13.40 10.31
C GLU A 573 -22.64 -12.22 10.47
N ARG A 574 -22.85 -11.73 11.71
CA ARG A 574 -23.65 -10.51 11.94
C ARG A 574 -22.96 -9.26 11.42
N GLU A 575 -21.66 -9.15 11.66
CA GLU A 575 -20.87 -8.01 11.21
C GLU A 575 -20.72 -7.98 9.69
N ALA A 576 -20.60 -9.12 9.03
CA ALA A 576 -20.60 -9.23 7.56
C ALA A 576 -21.90 -8.67 6.97
N ARG A 577 -23.05 -8.99 7.57
CA ARG A 577 -24.33 -8.39 7.15
C ARG A 577 -24.39 -6.87 7.38
N ARG A 578 -23.77 -6.36 8.45
CA ARG A 578 -23.68 -4.90 8.70
C ARG A 578 -22.76 -4.23 7.67
N ARG A 579 -21.63 -4.85 7.35
CA ARG A 579 -20.74 -4.37 6.31
C ARG A 579 -21.47 -4.31 4.97
N HIS A 580 -22.12 -5.38 4.56
CA HIS A 580 -22.85 -5.44 3.30
C HIS A 580 -23.94 -4.38 3.21
N ALA A 581 -24.69 -4.14 4.28
CA ALA A 581 -25.69 -3.07 4.33
C ALA A 581 -25.08 -1.65 4.24
N SER A 582 -23.80 -1.46 4.49
CA SER A 582 -23.10 -0.18 4.31
C SER A 582 -22.48 0.00 2.92
N GLU A 583 -22.51 -1.06 2.09
CA GLU A 583 -22.05 -1.07 0.70
C GLU A 583 -23.21 -0.83 -0.29
N GLU A 584 -24.46 -0.90 0.17
CA GLU A 584 -25.69 -0.60 -0.58
C GLU A 584 -26.04 0.89 -0.52
#